data_d5417a7940907c25e30d049af7ee574e
#
_entry.id   d5417a7940907c25e30d049af7ee574e
#
_cell.length_a   1.000
_cell.length_b   1.000
_cell.length_c   1.000
_cell.angle_alpha   90.00
_cell.angle_beta   90.00
_cell.angle_gamma   90.00
#
_symmetry.space_group_name_H-M   'P 1'
#
loop_
_entity.id
_entity.type
_entity.pdbx_description
1 polymer ?
#
loop_
_entity_poly.entity_id
_entity_poly.type
_entity_poly.pdbx_seq_one_letter_code
_entity_poly.pdbx_strand_id
1 'polypeptide(L)'
;MGSSACAWVTKMVAHPMAELRKKLQNQNLLDKPTGKSWTKLISLLIVVCALYAAHILLPLKYGLLLLPLTGLITTTIAMVGHEGVHSSACKSKAGNISLASLAFPLFSGLSMNYWREKHNVKHHAHPNVFEKDPDIHSWPLTFSQEEYLTSGPMRRFFQRYLQAYLFWPIITPLVGHLMRYDGVKHVVMAPFKAKRNKFNKLWLLDAGLMS
;
A
#
# COMPACT_ATOMS: atom_id res chain seq x y z
N MET A 1 25.87 40.38 47.21
CA MET A 1 24.86 40.82 46.29
C MET A 1 24.57 39.64 45.34
N GLY A 2 23.44 38.96 45.55
CA GLY A 2 23.10 37.72 44.92
C GLY A 2 22.64 37.87 43.49
N SER A 3 23.22 37.12 42.61
CA SER A 3 22.74 36.89 41.25
C SER A 3 21.62 35.85 41.32
N SER A 4 20.38 36.31 41.35
CA SER A 4 19.23 35.46 41.11
C SER A 4 19.14 35.14 39.62
N ALA A 5 19.86 34.09 39.21
CA ALA A 5 19.71 33.52 37.90
C ALA A 5 18.28 33.04 37.80
N CYS A 6 17.53 33.70 36.94
CA CYS A 6 16.15 33.42 36.57
C CYS A 6 16.09 32.03 35.94
N ALA A 7 15.79 31.03 36.76
CA ALA A 7 15.53 29.69 36.29
C ALA A 7 14.11 29.67 35.66
N TRP A 8 14.00 30.15 34.43
CA TRP A 8 12.88 29.82 33.56
C TRP A 8 13.07 28.36 33.13
N VAL A 9 12.72 27.46 34.04
CA VAL A 9 12.44 26.10 33.68
C VAL A 9 11.28 26.17 32.70
N THR A 10 11.61 26.14 31.44
CA THR A 10 10.63 25.92 30.37
C THR A 10 10.05 24.55 30.67
N LYS A 11 8.92 24.51 31.36
CA LYS A 11 8.08 23.33 31.45
C LYS A 11 7.80 22.99 30.00
N MET A 12 8.48 21.98 29.45
CA MET A 12 8.16 21.45 28.14
C MET A 12 6.71 20.96 28.24
N VAL A 13 5.80 21.79 27.78
CA VAL A 13 4.39 21.38 27.64
C VAL A 13 4.43 20.21 26.68
N ALA A 14 4.13 19.03 27.19
CA ALA A 14 4.11 17.84 26.37
C ALA A 14 3.20 18.11 25.16
N HIS A 15 3.74 17.85 23.96
CA HIS A 15 2.98 18.10 22.72
C HIS A 15 1.61 17.42 22.85
N PRO A 16 0.48 18.09 22.54
CA PRO A 16 -0.87 17.55 22.75
C PRO A 16 -1.06 16.14 22.18
N MET A 17 -0.38 15.83 21.08
CA MET A 17 -0.38 14.50 20.48
C MET A 17 0.35 13.44 21.34
N ALA A 18 1.34 13.82 22.14
CA ALA A 18 2.03 12.89 23.02
C ALA A 18 1.13 12.48 24.20
N GLU A 19 0.39 13.42 24.76
CA GLU A 19 -0.62 13.14 25.81
C GLU A 19 -1.76 12.28 25.29
N LEU A 20 -2.30 12.61 24.11
CA LEU A 20 -3.32 11.80 23.44
C LEU A 20 -2.81 10.38 23.22
N ARG A 21 -1.62 10.21 22.67
CA ARG A 21 -1.02 8.90 22.45
C ARG A 21 -0.90 8.09 23.75
N LYS A 22 -0.46 8.73 24.84
CA LYS A 22 -0.38 8.09 26.15
C LYS A 22 -1.75 7.64 26.67
N LYS A 23 -2.78 8.46 26.52
CA LYS A 23 -4.16 8.09 26.86
C LYS A 23 -4.65 6.89 26.06
N LEU A 24 -4.43 6.88 24.76
CA LEU A 24 -4.80 5.76 23.88
C LEU A 24 -4.04 4.47 24.23
N GLN A 25 -2.75 4.58 24.55
CA GLN A 25 -1.95 3.44 25.00
C GLN A 25 -2.48 2.85 26.32
N ASN A 26 -2.82 3.70 27.29
CA ASN A 26 -3.35 3.26 28.59
C ASN A 26 -4.71 2.56 28.45
N GLN A 27 -5.45 2.84 27.39
CA GLN A 27 -6.74 2.20 27.07
C GLN A 27 -6.60 1.00 26.13
N ASN A 28 -5.36 0.57 25.81
CA ASN A 28 -5.04 -0.50 24.84
C ASN A 28 -5.62 -0.27 23.44
N LEU A 29 -5.99 0.97 23.09
CA LEU A 29 -6.55 1.31 21.78
C LEU A 29 -5.50 1.33 20.65
N LEU A 30 -4.21 1.34 21.00
CA LEU A 30 -3.09 1.22 20.04
C LEU A 30 -2.54 -0.20 19.94
N ASP A 31 -3.18 -1.17 20.58
CA ASP A 31 -2.77 -2.56 20.52
C ASP A 31 -3.04 -3.16 19.13
N LYS A 32 -1.99 -3.78 18.59
CA LYS A 32 -2.09 -4.40 17.26
C LYS A 32 -2.78 -5.75 17.36
N PRO A 33 -3.84 -5.99 16.56
CA PRO A 33 -4.68 -7.18 16.66
C PRO A 33 -4.06 -8.38 15.93
N THR A 34 -2.87 -8.83 16.36
CA THR A 34 -2.09 -9.87 15.67
C THR A 34 -2.91 -11.12 15.35
N GLY A 35 -3.65 -11.66 16.31
CA GLY A 35 -4.49 -12.85 16.10
C GLY A 35 -5.57 -12.60 15.06
N LYS A 36 -6.30 -11.49 15.18
CA LYS A 36 -7.36 -11.11 14.23
C LYS A 36 -6.82 -10.93 12.80
N SER A 37 -5.63 -10.32 12.67
CA SER A 37 -5.00 -10.10 11.35
C SER A 37 -4.65 -11.41 10.66
N TRP A 38 -4.08 -12.37 11.39
CA TRP A 38 -3.79 -13.70 10.85
C TRP A 38 -5.05 -14.50 10.55
N THR A 39 -6.04 -14.50 11.44
CA THR A 39 -7.32 -15.17 11.18
C THR A 39 -7.98 -14.60 9.93
N LYS A 40 -8.02 -13.27 9.79
CA LYS A 40 -8.55 -12.59 8.59
C LYS A 40 -7.82 -13.06 7.33
N LEU A 41 -6.48 -13.04 7.33
CA LEU A 41 -5.70 -13.49 6.16
C LEU A 41 -5.98 -14.95 5.82
N ILE A 42 -5.90 -15.85 6.78
CA ILE A 42 -6.11 -17.30 6.57
C ILE A 42 -7.51 -17.56 6.03
N SER A 43 -8.54 -16.95 6.61
CA SER A 43 -9.92 -17.10 6.13
C SER A 43 -10.08 -16.63 4.69
N LEU A 44 -9.49 -15.48 4.34
CA LEU A 44 -9.52 -14.95 2.97
C LEU A 44 -8.76 -15.85 1.98
N LEU A 45 -7.63 -16.43 2.41
CA LEU A 45 -6.88 -17.39 1.58
C LEU A 45 -7.66 -18.67 1.31
N ILE A 46 -8.36 -19.21 2.31
CA ILE A 46 -9.25 -20.37 2.12
C ILE A 46 -10.35 -20.02 1.09
N VAL A 47 -11.00 -18.87 1.25
CA VAL A 47 -12.07 -18.44 0.35
C VAL A 47 -11.56 -18.22 -1.07
N VAL A 48 -10.41 -17.56 -1.26
CA VAL A 48 -9.89 -17.32 -2.61
C VAL A 48 -9.43 -18.61 -3.29
N CYS A 49 -8.85 -19.55 -2.54
CA CYS A 49 -8.50 -20.88 -3.08
C CYS A 49 -9.76 -21.65 -3.52
N ALA A 50 -10.83 -21.61 -2.72
CA ALA A 50 -12.10 -22.20 -3.10
C ALA A 50 -12.71 -21.56 -4.35
N LEU A 51 -12.62 -20.22 -4.48
CA LEU A 51 -13.06 -19.51 -5.68
C LEU A 51 -12.22 -19.86 -6.91
N TYR A 52 -10.90 -19.98 -6.78
CA TYR A 52 -10.05 -20.44 -7.90
C TYR A 52 -10.37 -21.88 -8.31
N ALA A 53 -10.58 -22.77 -7.35
CA ALA A 53 -11.07 -24.13 -7.65
C ALA A 53 -12.42 -24.10 -8.37
N ALA A 54 -13.34 -23.26 -7.94
CA ALA A 54 -14.63 -23.09 -8.61
C ALA A 54 -14.48 -22.56 -10.05
N HIS A 55 -13.57 -21.62 -10.32
CA HIS A 55 -13.28 -21.17 -11.67
C HIS A 55 -12.75 -22.27 -12.59
N ILE A 56 -12.01 -23.24 -12.06
CA ILE A 56 -11.47 -24.38 -12.81
C ILE A 56 -12.53 -25.45 -13.05
N LEU A 57 -13.36 -25.73 -12.05
CA LEU A 57 -14.28 -26.87 -12.04
C LEU A 57 -15.66 -26.54 -12.63
N LEU A 58 -16.09 -25.30 -12.59
CA LEU A 58 -17.41 -24.90 -13.05
C LEU A 58 -17.41 -24.48 -14.52
N PRO A 59 -18.56 -24.66 -15.23
CA PRO A 59 -18.75 -24.08 -16.56
C PRO A 59 -18.48 -22.57 -16.58
N LEU A 60 -17.91 -22.08 -17.68
CA LEU A 60 -17.48 -20.68 -17.85
C LEU A 60 -18.51 -19.64 -17.38
N LYS A 61 -19.79 -19.87 -17.68
CA LYS A 61 -20.88 -18.95 -17.29
C LYS A 61 -20.97 -18.72 -15.79
N TYR A 62 -20.74 -19.75 -14.98
CA TYR A 62 -20.75 -19.63 -13.51
C TYR A 62 -19.44 -19.04 -13.01
N GLY A 63 -18.30 -19.40 -13.64
CA GLY A 63 -17.02 -18.75 -13.38
C GLY A 63 -17.08 -17.24 -13.57
N LEU A 64 -17.68 -16.77 -14.68
CA LEU A 64 -17.84 -15.32 -14.94
C LEU A 64 -18.68 -14.63 -13.86
N LEU A 65 -19.72 -15.28 -13.34
CA LEU A 65 -20.53 -14.71 -12.24
C LEU A 65 -19.75 -14.59 -10.93
N LEU A 66 -18.72 -15.41 -10.72
CA LEU A 66 -17.89 -15.39 -9.51
C LEU A 66 -16.76 -14.34 -9.60
N LEU A 67 -16.45 -13.79 -10.78
CA LEU A 67 -15.34 -12.83 -10.96
C LEU A 67 -15.40 -11.63 -10.02
N PRO A 68 -16.57 -10.94 -9.84
CA PRO A 68 -16.63 -9.80 -8.94
C PRO A 68 -16.29 -10.17 -7.49
N LEU A 69 -16.77 -11.33 -7.03
CA LEU A 69 -16.46 -11.83 -5.68
C LEU A 69 -14.98 -12.17 -5.54
N THR A 70 -14.41 -12.84 -6.54
CA THR A 70 -12.98 -13.18 -6.56
C THR A 70 -12.13 -11.92 -6.53
N GLY A 71 -12.48 -10.89 -7.30
CA GLY A 71 -11.82 -9.60 -7.29
C GLY A 71 -11.90 -8.91 -5.93
N LEU A 72 -13.06 -8.91 -5.29
CA LEU A 72 -13.26 -8.35 -3.95
C LEU A 72 -12.39 -9.05 -2.90
N ILE A 73 -12.38 -10.39 -2.89
CA ILE A 73 -11.57 -11.18 -1.94
C ILE A 73 -10.08 -10.95 -2.17
N THR A 74 -9.61 -10.96 -3.41
CA THR A 74 -8.20 -10.72 -3.76
C THR A 74 -7.77 -9.32 -3.35
N THR A 75 -8.59 -8.30 -3.59
CA THR A 75 -8.33 -6.92 -3.15
C THR A 75 -8.29 -6.83 -1.63
N THR A 76 -9.17 -7.54 -0.93
CA THR A 76 -9.18 -7.57 0.54
C THR A 76 -7.91 -8.22 1.09
N ILE A 77 -7.37 -9.27 0.43
CA ILE A 77 -6.06 -9.85 0.77
C ILE A 77 -4.96 -8.81 0.60
N ALA A 78 -4.96 -8.07 -0.51
CA ALA A 78 -3.99 -6.99 -0.72
C ALA A 78 -4.08 -5.91 0.38
N MET A 79 -5.28 -5.57 0.86
CA MET A 79 -5.45 -4.63 1.99
C MET A 79 -4.85 -5.17 3.29
N VAL A 80 -4.93 -6.47 3.56
CA VAL A 80 -4.23 -7.08 4.70
C VAL A 80 -2.72 -6.96 4.55
N GLY A 81 -2.19 -7.15 3.33
CA GLY A 81 -0.79 -6.92 3.00
C GLY A 81 -0.36 -5.46 3.27
N HIS A 82 -1.20 -4.52 2.86
CA HIS A 82 -0.99 -3.09 3.11
C HIS A 82 -0.87 -2.77 4.61
N GLU A 83 -1.76 -3.30 5.46
CA GLU A 83 -1.67 -3.18 6.92
C GLU A 83 -0.33 -3.75 7.45
N GLY A 84 0.15 -4.87 6.89
CA GLY A 84 1.44 -5.46 7.22
C GLY A 84 2.62 -4.57 6.83
N VAL A 85 2.61 -3.97 5.64
CA VAL A 85 3.66 -3.04 5.18
C VAL A 85 3.71 -1.79 6.06
N HIS A 86 2.57 -1.31 6.55
CA HIS A 86 2.47 -0.22 7.55
C HIS A 86 2.88 -0.66 8.96
N SER A 87 3.21 -1.93 9.15
CA SER A 87 3.54 -2.48 10.47
C SER A 87 2.40 -2.30 11.50
N SER A 88 1.15 -2.26 11.06
CA SER A 88 -0.04 -2.04 11.90
C SER A 88 -0.78 -3.35 12.26
N ALA A 89 -0.57 -4.42 11.49
CA ALA A 89 -1.31 -5.67 11.64
C ALA A 89 -0.84 -6.56 12.80
N CYS A 90 0.47 -6.56 13.10
CA CYS A 90 1.07 -7.46 14.10
C CYS A 90 1.94 -6.70 15.10
N LYS A 91 2.04 -7.23 16.34
CA LYS A 91 2.93 -6.67 17.38
C LYS A 91 4.41 -6.80 16.96
N SER A 92 4.81 -7.92 16.36
CA SER A 92 6.19 -8.16 15.93
C SER A 92 6.47 -7.67 14.51
N LYS A 93 7.70 -7.20 14.26
CA LYS A 93 8.17 -6.85 12.92
C LYS A 93 8.13 -8.04 11.97
N ALA A 94 8.57 -9.22 12.45
CA ALA A 94 8.55 -10.44 11.66
C ALA A 94 7.12 -10.81 11.24
N GLY A 95 6.14 -10.76 12.17
CA GLY A 95 4.74 -11.03 11.87
C GLY A 95 4.17 -10.10 10.79
N ASN A 96 4.49 -8.80 10.82
CA ASN A 96 4.07 -7.86 9.79
C ASN A 96 4.72 -8.17 8.42
N ILE A 97 6.02 -8.49 8.40
CA ILE A 97 6.73 -8.87 7.16
C ILE A 97 6.13 -10.16 6.59
N SER A 98 5.95 -11.20 7.40
CA SER A 98 5.37 -12.48 6.93
C SER A 98 3.97 -12.31 6.37
N LEU A 99 3.12 -11.56 7.07
CA LEU A 99 1.76 -11.27 6.62
C LEU A 99 1.74 -10.47 5.31
N ALA A 100 2.58 -9.43 5.21
CA ALA A 100 2.71 -8.64 3.99
C ALA A 100 3.28 -9.47 2.82
N SER A 101 4.26 -10.34 3.07
CA SER A 101 4.87 -11.19 2.05
C SER A 101 3.90 -12.23 1.49
N LEU A 102 3.05 -12.80 2.32
CA LEU A 102 2.00 -13.71 1.86
C LEU A 102 0.94 -12.96 1.03
N ALA A 103 0.48 -11.81 1.53
CA ALA A 103 -0.61 -11.09 0.89
C ALA A 103 -0.20 -10.36 -0.40
N PHE A 104 0.98 -9.72 -0.43
CA PHE A 104 1.42 -8.93 -1.57
C PHE A 104 2.11 -9.77 -2.66
N PRO A 105 3.38 -10.20 -2.51
CA PRO A 105 4.04 -10.85 -3.64
C PRO A 105 3.38 -12.16 -4.03
N LEU A 106 2.99 -12.99 -3.07
CA LEU A 106 2.47 -14.33 -3.37
C LEU A 106 1.05 -14.32 -3.95
N PHE A 107 0.12 -13.58 -3.36
CA PHE A 107 -1.29 -13.61 -3.77
C PHE A 107 -1.73 -12.45 -4.65
N SER A 108 -1.18 -11.25 -4.45
CA SER A 108 -1.57 -10.07 -5.24
C SER A 108 -0.61 -9.78 -6.39
N GLY A 109 0.56 -10.42 -6.44
CA GLY A 109 1.60 -10.14 -7.43
C GLY A 109 2.19 -8.73 -7.31
N LEU A 110 2.14 -8.13 -6.11
CA LEU A 110 2.66 -6.79 -5.82
C LEU A 110 3.96 -6.91 -5.02
N SER A 111 5.05 -6.32 -5.48
CA SER A 111 6.27 -6.25 -4.69
C SER A 111 6.06 -5.43 -3.42
N MET A 112 6.35 -6.05 -2.27
CA MET A 112 6.28 -5.40 -0.96
C MET A 112 7.28 -4.23 -0.84
N ASN A 113 8.49 -4.40 -1.42
CA ASN A 113 9.52 -3.36 -1.39
C ASN A 113 9.19 -2.18 -2.29
N TYR A 114 8.68 -2.44 -3.49
CA TYR A 114 8.17 -1.41 -4.39
C TYR A 114 7.06 -0.60 -3.72
N TRP A 115 6.07 -1.29 -3.14
CA TRP A 115 4.98 -0.63 -2.45
C TRP A 115 5.46 0.22 -1.29
N ARG A 116 6.36 -0.31 -0.46
CA ARG A 116 6.94 0.43 0.66
C ARG A 116 7.67 1.70 0.21
N GLU A 117 8.44 1.63 -0.88
CA GLU A 117 9.12 2.82 -1.41
C GLU A 117 8.13 3.83 -1.99
N LYS A 118 7.22 3.36 -2.84
CA LYS A 118 6.23 4.19 -3.50
C LYS A 118 5.27 4.83 -2.50
N HIS A 119 4.66 4.00 -1.67
CA HIS A 119 3.54 4.39 -0.81
C HIS A 119 4.01 4.94 0.55
N ASN A 120 4.76 4.14 1.34
CA ASN A 120 5.10 4.57 2.70
C ASN A 120 6.16 5.69 2.72
N VAL A 121 7.11 5.70 1.75
CA VAL A 121 8.18 6.70 1.75
C VAL A 121 7.81 7.94 0.94
N LYS A 122 7.28 7.77 -0.28
CA LYS A 122 7.01 8.90 -1.17
C LYS A 122 5.63 9.51 -0.94
N HIS A 123 4.56 8.69 -1.04
CA HIS A 123 3.19 9.19 -0.86
C HIS A 123 2.96 9.75 0.55
N HIS A 124 3.26 8.98 1.61
CA HIS A 124 3.05 9.47 2.99
C HIS A 124 3.89 10.69 3.38
N ALA A 125 5.04 10.90 2.73
CA ALA A 125 5.83 12.12 2.96
C ALA A 125 5.25 13.34 2.23
N HIS A 126 4.52 13.15 1.14
CA HIS A 126 4.03 14.21 0.26
C HIS A 126 2.62 13.96 -0.27
N PRO A 127 1.62 13.63 0.58
CA PRO A 127 0.29 13.28 0.11
C PRO A 127 -0.35 14.42 -0.67
N ASN A 128 -0.84 14.12 -1.86
CA ASN A 128 -1.49 15.07 -2.78
C ASN A 128 -0.59 16.24 -3.26
N VAL A 129 0.74 16.15 -3.11
CA VAL A 129 1.65 17.17 -3.63
C VAL A 129 1.98 16.83 -5.08
N PHE A 130 1.63 17.73 -6.01
CA PHE A 130 1.93 17.58 -7.43
C PHE A 130 3.43 17.31 -7.65
N GLU A 131 3.76 16.43 -8.60
CA GLU A 131 5.11 15.93 -8.94
C GLU A 131 5.85 15.15 -7.82
N LYS A 132 5.38 15.16 -6.57
CA LYS A 132 6.03 14.44 -5.47
C LYS A 132 5.27 13.17 -5.06
N ASP A 133 3.95 13.22 -5.15
CA ASP A 133 3.10 12.09 -4.80
C ASP A 133 2.92 11.14 -6.00
N PRO A 134 3.52 9.94 -5.97
CA PRO A 134 3.38 9.00 -7.08
C PRO A 134 1.99 8.38 -7.19
N ASP A 135 1.10 8.56 -6.21
CA ASP A 135 -0.25 7.99 -6.24
C ASP A 135 -1.23 8.87 -7.02
N ILE A 136 -0.97 10.17 -7.13
CA ILE A 136 -1.77 11.09 -7.95
C ILE A 136 -1.17 11.34 -9.33
N HIS A 137 0.08 10.93 -9.57
CA HIS A 137 0.75 11.14 -10.86
C HIS A 137 0.56 9.90 -11.76
N SER A 138 -0.60 9.80 -12.41
CA SER A 138 -0.99 8.66 -13.23
C SER A 138 -1.43 9.10 -14.63
N TRP A 139 -0.47 9.22 -15.55
CA TRP A 139 -0.79 9.55 -16.95
C TRP A 139 -1.76 8.52 -17.58
N PRO A 140 -2.81 8.92 -18.31
CA PRO A 140 -3.20 10.29 -18.75
C PRO A 140 -4.11 11.04 -17.77
N LEU A 141 -4.38 10.49 -16.58
CA LEU A 141 -5.27 11.05 -15.58
C LEU A 141 -4.76 12.37 -15.01
N THR A 142 -5.66 13.08 -14.36
CA THR A 142 -5.32 14.18 -13.44
C THR A 142 -6.18 14.12 -12.19
N PHE A 143 -5.56 14.43 -11.06
CA PHE A 143 -6.23 14.56 -9.76
C PHE A 143 -5.99 15.94 -9.14
N SER A 144 -5.30 16.85 -9.86
CA SER A 144 -5.06 18.21 -9.40
C SER A 144 -5.36 19.23 -10.50
N GLN A 145 -5.79 20.42 -10.09
CA GLN A 145 -6.00 21.55 -11.00
C GLN A 145 -4.69 21.96 -11.69
N GLU A 146 -3.60 21.91 -10.98
CA GLU A 146 -2.26 22.28 -11.47
C GLU A 146 -1.84 21.36 -12.63
N GLU A 147 -1.97 20.06 -12.48
CA GLU A 147 -1.68 19.09 -13.53
C GLU A 147 -2.62 19.24 -14.74
N TYR A 148 -3.92 19.53 -14.51
CA TYR A 148 -4.86 19.81 -15.57
C TYR A 148 -4.45 21.04 -16.40
N LEU A 149 -4.07 22.14 -15.74
CA LEU A 149 -3.68 23.38 -16.40
C LEU A 149 -2.37 23.27 -17.18
N THR A 150 -1.47 22.41 -16.79
CA THR A 150 -0.21 22.13 -17.49
C THR A 150 -0.33 21.07 -18.59
N SER A 151 -1.45 20.36 -18.68
CA SER A 151 -1.70 19.31 -19.68
C SER A 151 -1.91 19.90 -21.08
N GLY A 152 -1.49 19.15 -22.12
CA GLY A 152 -1.75 19.50 -23.50
C GLY A 152 -3.25 19.36 -23.90
N PRO A 153 -3.69 19.92 -25.03
CA PRO A 153 -5.12 19.99 -25.41
C PRO A 153 -5.83 18.65 -25.48
N MET A 154 -5.19 17.65 -26.07
CA MET A 154 -5.78 16.30 -26.19
C MET A 154 -5.95 15.63 -24.83
N ARG A 155 -4.94 15.76 -23.94
CA ARG A 155 -5.00 15.23 -22.58
C ARG A 155 -6.08 15.93 -21.76
N ARG A 156 -6.22 17.28 -21.87
CA ARG A 156 -7.31 18.03 -21.24
C ARG A 156 -8.70 17.59 -21.73
N PHE A 157 -8.86 17.33 -23.02
CA PHE A 157 -10.10 16.80 -23.55
C PHE A 157 -10.45 15.46 -22.90
N PHE A 158 -9.49 14.53 -22.84
CA PHE A 158 -9.67 13.24 -22.16
C PHE A 158 -10.04 13.44 -20.67
N GLN A 159 -9.27 14.24 -19.96
CA GLN A 159 -9.46 14.51 -18.52
C GLN A 159 -10.84 15.12 -18.22
N ARG A 160 -11.29 16.03 -19.07
CA ARG A 160 -12.57 16.74 -18.87
C ARG A 160 -13.79 15.88 -19.22
N TYR A 161 -13.74 15.09 -20.28
CA TYR A 161 -14.91 14.45 -20.84
C TYR A 161 -14.96 12.93 -20.69
N LEU A 162 -13.81 12.28 -20.60
CA LEU A 162 -13.73 10.81 -20.62
C LEU A 162 -13.23 10.21 -19.30
N GLN A 163 -12.38 10.89 -18.56
CA GLN A 163 -11.75 10.36 -17.36
C GLN A 163 -12.74 9.78 -16.36
N ALA A 164 -13.82 10.50 -16.03
CA ALA A 164 -14.80 10.05 -15.05
C ALA A 164 -15.53 8.76 -15.47
N TYR A 165 -15.81 8.60 -16.75
CA TYR A 165 -16.52 7.43 -17.29
C TYR A 165 -15.61 6.21 -17.46
N LEU A 166 -14.33 6.42 -17.80
CA LEU A 166 -13.39 5.35 -18.07
C LEU A 166 -12.59 4.93 -16.82
N PHE A 167 -12.65 5.74 -15.75
CA PHE A 167 -11.85 5.50 -14.56
C PHE A 167 -12.12 4.12 -13.94
N TRP A 168 -13.37 3.80 -13.64
CA TRP A 168 -13.72 2.54 -13.00
C TRP A 168 -13.57 1.31 -13.89
N PRO A 169 -14.16 1.27 -15.11
CA PRO A 169 -14.20 0.04 -15.90
C PRO A 169 -12.87 -0.28 -16.60
N ILE A 170 -12.05 0.71 -16.91
CA ILE A 170 -10.85 0.52 -17.74
C ILE A 170 -9.58 0.89 -16.97
N ILE A 171 -9.54 2.10 -16.42
CA ILE A 171 -8.30 2.65 -15.87
C ILE A 171 -7.93 1.97 -14.56
N THR A 172 -8.89 1.72 -13.67
CA THR A 172 -8.61 1.06 -12.39
C THR A 172 -8.02 -0.34 -12.54
N PRO A 173 -8.56 -1.26 -13.40
CA PRO A 173 -7.92 -2.53 -13.68
C PRO A 173 -6.53 -2.35 -14.30
N LEU A 174 -6.37 -1.43 -15.24
CA LEU A 174 -5.08 -1.16 -15.88
C LEU A 174 -4.03 -0.68 -14.89
N VAL A 175 -4.37 0.23 -13.98
CA VAL A 175 -3.48 0.70 -12.90
C VAL A 175 -3.02 -0.47 -12.03
N GLY A 176 -3.89 -1.40 -11.67
CA GLY A 176 -3.53 -2.61 -10.94
C GLY A 176 -2.48 -3.46 -11.65
N HIS A 177 -2.59 -3.62 -12.99
CA HIS A 177 -1.59 -4.33 -13.78
C HIS A 177 -0.28 -3.55 -13.92
N LEU A 178 -0.35 -2.23 -14.11
CA LEU A 178 0.84 -1.36 -14.16
C LEU A 178 1.62 -1.41 -12.84
N MET A 179 0.92 -1.42 -11.70
CA MET A 179 1.57 -1.55 -10.39
C MET A 179 2.30 -2.88 -10.21
N ARG A 180 1.75 -4.00 -10.75
CA ARG A 180 2.44 -5.29 -10.77
C ARG A 180 3.67 -5.24 -11.66
N TYR A 181 3.54 -4.70 -12.87
CA TYR A 181 4.66 -4.51 -13.79
C TYR A 181 5.77 -3.66 -13.16
N ASP A 182 5.44 -2.54 -12.56
CA ASP A 182 6.41 -1.68 -11.87
C ASP A 182 7.05 -2.39 -10.67
N GLY A 183 6.28 -3.22 -9.95
CA GLY A 183 6.80 -4.07 -8.88
C GLY A 183 7.85 -5.07 -9.38
N VAL A 184 7.55 -5.79 -10.45
CA VAL A 184 8.51 -6.72 -11.11
C VAL A 184 9.74 -5.96 -11.60
N LYS A 185 9.53 -4.85 -12.31
CA LYS A 185 10.63 -3.99 -12.77
C LYS A 185 11.50 -3.49 -11.63
N HIS A 186 10.89 -3.09 -10.51
CA HIS A 186 11.63 -2.67 -9.31
C HIS A 186 12.51 -3.81 -8.77
N VAL A 187 11.97 -5.01 -8.65
CA VAL A 187 12.70 -6.19 -8.17
C VAL A 187 13.85 -6.55 -9.10
N VAL A 188 13.63 -6.55 -10.42
CA VAL A 188 14.67 -6.88 -11.42
C VAL A 188 15.75 -5.80 -11.48
N MET A 189 15.39 -4.52 -11.39
CA MET A 189 16.33 -3.41 -11.53
C MET A 189 17.06 -3.04 -10.23
N ALA A 190 16.57 -3.47 -9.08
CA ALA A 190 17.16 -3.14 -7.78
C ALA A 190 18.65 -3.56 -7.66
N PRO A 191 19.08 -4.74 -8.13
CA PRO A 191 20.50 -5.13 -8.09
C PRO A 191 21.41 -4.17 -8.85
N PHE A 192 20.92 -3.62 -9.95
CA PHE A 192 21.71 -2.72 -10.82
C PHE A 192 21.77 -1.29 -10.28
N LYS A 193 20.80 -0.88 -9.47
CA LYS A 193 20.71 0.47 -8.90
C LYS A 193 21.34 0.58 -7.50
N ALA A 194 21.41 -0.52 -6.75
CA ALA A 194 21.97 -0.51 -5.42
C ALA A 194 23.50 -0.47 -5.47
N LYS A 195 24.11 0.53 -4.80
CA LYS A 195 25.51 0.42 -4.42
C LYS A 195 25.68 -0.89 -3.64
N ARG A 196 26.63 -1.73 -4.04
CA ARG A 196 26.88 -3.14 -3.69
C ARG A 196 26.71 -3.57 -2.21
N ASN A 197 26.57 -2.65 -1.26
CA ASN A 197 26.47 -2.92 0.19
C ASN A 197 25.09 -2.74 0.81
N LYS A 198 24.01 -2.52 0.03
CA LYS A 198 22.65 -2.29 0.56
C LYS A 198 21.61 -3.28 0.04
N PHE A 199 21.99 -4.53 -0.24
CA PHE A 199 21.00 -5.57 -0.53
C PHE A 199 20.18 -5.86 0.73
N ASN A 200 18.94 -5.41 0.71
CA ASN A 200 17.99 -5.68 1.79
C ASN A 200 17.50 -7.14 1.66
N LYS A 201 17.53 -7.89 2.76
CA LYS A 201 16.97 -9.26 2.83
C LYS A 201 15.50 -9.33 2.35
N LEU A 202 14.75 -8.24 2.52
CA LEU A 202 13.38 -8.13 2.03
C LEU A 202 13.28 -8.13 0.50
N TRP A 203 14.29 -7.64 -0.21
CA TRP A 203 14.32 -7.72 -1.67
C TRP A 203 14.46 -9.16 -2.15
N LEU A 204 15.33 -9.96 -1.51
CA LEU A 204 15.48 -11.39 -1.83
C LEU A 204 14.18 -12.15 -1.59
N LEU A 205 13.44 -11.81 -0.53
CA LEU A 205 12.14 -12.40 -0.24
C LEU A 205 11.11 -12.05 -1.34
N ASP A 206 11.03 -10.80 -1.74
CA ASP A 206 10.17 -10.37 -2.86
C ASP A 206 10.53 -11.10 -4.16
N ALA A 207 11.82 -11.13 -4.50
CA ALA A 207 12.30 -11.79 -5.71
C ALA A 207 11.93 -13.28 -5.73
N GLY A 208 12.11 -13.99 -4.61
CA GLY A 208 11.78 -15.40 -4.49
C GLY A 208 10.27 -15.71 -4.46
N LEU A 209 9.42 -14.77 -4.04
CA LEU A 209 7.97 -14.97 -4.00
C LEU A 209 7.26 -14.51 -5.30
N MET A 210 7.91 -13.71 -6.12
CA MET A 210 7.39 -13.22 -7.40
C MET A 210 7.90 -14.03 -8.61
N SER A 211 8.91 -14.90 -8.42
CA SER A 211 9.44 -15.82 -9.44
C SER A 211 8.59 -17.07 -9.55
#